data_b6b1bac5ac266754f49377f0bf4cf315
#
_entry.id   b6b1bac5ac266754f49377f0bf4cf315
#
_cell.length_a   1.000
_cell.length_b   1.000
_cell.length_c   1.000
_cell.angle_alpha   90.00
_cell.angle_beta   90.00
_cell.angle_gamma   90.00
#
_symmetry.space_group_name_H-M   'P 1'
#
loop_
_entity.id
_entity.type
_entity.pdbx_description
1 polymer ?
#
loop_
_entity_poly.entity_id
_entity_poly.type
_entity_poly.pdbx_seq_one_letter_code
_entity_poly.pdbx_strand_id
1 'polypeptide(L)'
;GFLFVFELFTGITTDQTLLEWADPTRPLLRRLSLEAPGTYAHTINVANLSETAATAIGANGLLTRVGVLYHDVGKMLKPHYFVENQQGGRNPHDKLKPETSAGIVREHVTEGVAPCLGPVGHRAFIVQRKGRSKRGGHGRDRL
;
A
#
# COMPACT_ATOMS: atom_id res chain seq x y z
N GLY A 1 17.55 -17.72 10.67
CA GLY A 1 17.46 -18.37 11.82
C GLY A 1 16.68 -17.80 13.01
N PHE A 2 17.39 -17.44 14.06
CA PHE A 2 16.81 -17.10 15.36
C PHE A 2 15.91 -15.83 15.34
N LEU A 3 16.29 -14.82 14.59
CA LEU A 3 15.53 -13.58 14.41
C LEU A 3 14.13 -13.82 13.83
N PHE A 4 14.01 -14.70 12.83
CA PHE A 4 12.72 -15.05 12.23
C PHE A 4 11.77 -15.71 13.23
N VAL A 5 12.30 -16.59 14.10
CA VAL A 5 11.52 -17.23 15.18
C VAL A 5 11.08 -16.20 16.21
N PHE A 6 11.96 -15.22 16.52
CA PHE A 6 11.67 -14.15 17.47
C PHE A 6 10.57 -13.21 16.94
N GLU A 7 10.63 -12.80 15.65
CA GLU A 7 9.58 -12.02 14.99
C GLU A 7 8.23 -12.74 15.02
N LEU A 8 8.24 -14.05 14.73
CA LEU A 8 7.01 -14.85 14.74
C LEU A 8 6.37 -14.91 16.15
N PHE A 9 7.19 -14.88 17.19
CA PHE A 9 6.75 -14.98 18.59
C PHE A 9 6.32 -13.63 19.18
N THR A 10 7.03 -12.55 18.82
CA THR A 10 6.79 -11.22 19.38
C THR A 10 5.87 -10.36 18.53
N GLY A 11 5.70 -10.68 17.23
CA GLY A 11 4.97 -9.87 16.27
C GLY A 11 5.66 -8.53 15.95
N ILE A 12 6.94 -8.39 16.31
CA ILE A 12 7.77 -7.20 16.02
C ILE A 12 8.45 -7.44 14.66
N THR A 13 8.21 -6.53 13.73
CA THR A 13 8.88 -6.56 12.41
C THR A 13 10.28 -5.97 12.54
N THR A 14 11.31 -6.73 12.13
CA THR A 14 12.71 -6.24 12.15
C THR A 14 13.04 -5.45 10.90
N ASP A 15 14.11 -4.65 10.96
CA ASP A 15 14.61 -3.91 9.79
C ASP A 15 15.03 -4.86 8.65
N GLN A 16 15.50 -6.07 8.97
CA GLN A 16 15.83 -7.07 7.95
C GLN A 16 14.60 -7.49 7.15
N THR A 17 13.48 -7.75 7.80
CA THR A 17 12.20 -8.08 7.14
C THR A 17 11.69 -6.90 6.32
N LEU A 18 11.84 -5.66 6.82
CA LEU A 18 11.47 -4.46 6.06
C LEU A 18 12.33 -4.29 4.81
N LEU A 19 13.65 -4.53 4.89
CA LEU A 19 14.54 -4.51 3.73
C LEU A 19 14.16 -5.56 2.68
N GLU A 20 13.80 -6.77 3.11
CA GLU A 20 13.29 -7.80 2.20
C GLU A 20 11.99 -7.36 1.51
N TRP A 21 11.09 -6.66 2.22
CA TRP A 21 9.86 -6.14 1.62
C TRP A 21 10.10 -4.94 0.69
N ALA A 22 11.16 -4.19 0.92
CA ALA A 22 11.56 -3.08 0.05
C ALA A 22 12.25 -3.54 -1.25
N ASP A 23 12.56 -4.83 -1.40
CA ASP A 23 13.23 -5.37 -2.57
C ASP A 23 12.31 -5.30 -3.81
N PRO A 24 12.72 -4.58 -4.88
CA PRO A 24 11.94 -4.44 -6.10
C PRO A 24 11.76 -5.76 -6.88
N THR A 25 12.55 -6.79 -6.58
CA THR A 25 12.44 -8.12 -7.20
C THR A 25 11.30 -8.96 -6.62
N ARG A 26 10.69 -8.51 -5.53
CA ARG A 26 9.51 -9.17 -4.95
C ARG A 26 8.41 -9.36 -6.01
N PRO A 27 7.76 -10.52 -6.03
CA PRO A 27 6.80 -10.86 -7.08
C PRO A 27 5.72 -9.81 -7.29
N LEU A 28 5.20 -9.20 -6.21
CA LEU A 28 4.14 -8.20 -6.27
C LEU A 28 4.64 -6.87 -6.84
N LEU A 29 5.82 -6.38 -6.42
CA LEU A 29 6.40 -5.15 -6.96
C LEU A 29 6.84 -5.34 -8.40
N ARG A 30 7.39 -6.50 -8.75
CA ARG A 30 7.71 -6.84 -10.14
C ARG A 30 6.45 -6.88 -11.01
N ARG A 31 5.36 -7.45 -10.51
CA ARG A 31 4.08 -7.46 -11.21
C ARG A 31 3.57 -6.04 -11.41
N LEU A 32 3.61 -5.18 -10.37
CA LEU A 32 3.24 -3.78 -10.46
C LEU A 32 4.04 -3.04 -11.55
N SER A 33 5.36 -3.29 -11.64
CA SER A 33 6.21 -2.66 -12.65
C SER A 33 5.87 -3.06 -14.08
N LEU A 34 5.32 -4.23 -14.30
CA LEU A 34 4.93 -4.74 -15.62
C LEU A 34 3.50 -4.32 -16.00
N GLU A 35 2.56 -4.38 -15.07
CA GLU A 35 1.14 -4.13 -15.34
C GLU A 35 0.76 -2.65 -15.23
N ALA A 36 1.43 -1.89 -14.35
CA ALA A 36 1.16 -0.47 -14.10
C ALA A 36 2.48 0.32 -13.93
N PRO A 37 3.30 0.47 -14.99
CA PRO A 37 4.62 1.07 -14.91
C PRO A 37 4.60 2.53 -14.43
N GLY A 38 3.57 3.30 -14.78
CA GLY A 38 3.39 4.67 -14.30
C GLY A 38 3.17 4.71 -12.79
N THR A 39 2.29 3.86 -12.27
CA THR A 39 2.08 3.71 -10.82
C THR A 39 3.36 3.25 -10.12
N TYR A 40 4.11 2.31 -10.72
CA TYR A 40 5.38 1.86 -10.14
C TYR A 40 6.40 3.00 -10.04
N ALA A 41 6.59 3.78 -11.11
CA ALA A 41 7.50 4.93 -11.11
C ALA A 41 7.08 5.99 -10.07
N HIS A 42 5.77 6.31 -10.01
CA HIS A 42 5.21 7.18 -8.98
C HIS A 42 5.52 6.66 -7.58
N THR A 43 5.25 5.40 -7.33
CA THR A 43 5.45 4.76 -6.02
C THR A 43 6.91 4.82 -5.55
N ILE A 44 7.88 4.57 -6.44
CA ILE A 44 9.32 4.69 -6.11
C ILE A 44 9.67 6.12 -5.71
N ASN A 45 9.21 7.13 -6.47
CA ASN A 45 9.49 8.53 -6.17
C ASN A 45 8.90 8.97 -4.83
N VAL A 46 7.63 8.60 -4.57
CA VAL A 46 6.97 8.93 -3.30
C VAL A 46 7.62 8.18 -2.14
N ALA A 47 8.07 6.93 -2.33
CA ALA A 47 8.76 6.16 -1.29
C ALA A 47 10.06 6.83 -0.88
N ASN A 48 10.88 7.31 -1.84
CA ASN A 48 12.13 8.02 -1.56
C ASN A 48 11.89 9.33 -0.77
N LEU A 49 10.88 10.12 -1.18
CA LEU A 49 10.53 11.37 -0.50
C LEU A 49 10.00 11.11 0.91
N SER A 50 9.12 10.13 1.06
CA SER A 50 8.48 9.79 2.34
C SER A 50 9.48 9.21 3.35
N GLU A 51 10.42 8.38 2.89
CA GLU A 51 11.53 7.87 3.71
C GLU A 51 12.39 9.01 4.25
N THR A 52 12.79 9.94 3.38
CA THR A 52 13.59 11.11 3.74
C THR A 52 12.84 11.99 4.75
N ALA A 53 11.57 12.28 4.50
CA ALA A 53 10.74 13.08 5.39
C ALA A 53 10.53 12.41 6.76
N ALA A 54 10.25 11.12 6.79
CA ALA A 54 10.08 10.35 8.02
C ALA A 54 11.37 10.35 8.86
N THR A 55 12.51 10.14 8.21
CA THR A 55 13.82 10.17 8.87
C THR A 55 14.13 11.56 9.45
N ALA A 56 13.79 12.62 8.73
CA ALA A 56 14.03 14.00 9.19
C ALA A 56 13.27 14.37 10.47
N ILE A 57 12.14 13.73 10.74
CA ILE A 57 11.34 13.92 11.96
C ILE A 57 11.61 12.84 13.02
N GLY A 58 12.61 11.98 12.84
CA GLY A 58 12.96 10.91 13.77
C GLY A 58 12.00 9.70 13.73
N ALA A 59 11.17 9.58 12.68
CA ALA A 59 10.29 8.41 12.48
C ALA A 59 11.03 7.29 11.72
N ASN A 60 10.45 6.09 11.69
CA ASN A 60 11.03 4.96 10.96
C ASN A 60 10.87 5.15 9.44
N GLY A 61 11.92 5.65 8.78
CA GLY A 61 11.97 5.89 7.33
C GLY A 61 11.79 4.60 6.53
N LEU A 62 12.42 3.50 6.93
CA LEU A 62 12.33 2.22 6.22
C LEU A 62 10.92 1.64 6.26
N LEU A 63 10.23 1.69 7.40
CA LEU A 63 8.84 1.27 7.51
C LEU A 63 7.93 2.14 6.63
N THR A 64 8.17 3.46 6.62
CA THR A 64 7.43 4.41 5.77
C THR A 64 7.64 4.08 4.29
N ARG A 65 8.90 3.82 3.88
CA ARG A 65 9.24 3.38 2.52
C ARG A 65 8.45 2.15 2.11
N VAL A 66 8.49 1.10 2.94
CA VAL A 66 7.76 -0.16 2.67
C VAL A 66 6.27 0.09 2.55
N GLY A 67 5.67 0.86 3.46
CA GLY A 67 4.24 1.21 3.39
C GLY A 67 3.87 1.88 2.07
N VAL A 68 4.72 2.81 1.60
CA VAL A 68 4.51 3.52 0.35
C VAL A 68 4.71 2.62 -0.87
N LEU A 69 5.67 1.69 -0.84
CA LEU A 69 5.88 0.76 -1.98
C LEU A 69 4.64 -0.08 -2.31
N TYR A 70 3.78 -0.34 -1.34
CA TYR A 70 2.60 -1.19 -1.50
C TYR A 70 1.26 -0.44 -1.48
N HIS A 71 1.24 0.89 -1.24
CA HIS A 71 -0.02 1.63 -1.03
C HIS A 71 -0.96 1.60 -2.23
N ASP A 72 -0.41 1.57 -3.43
CA ASP A 72 -1.13 1.72 -4.71
C ASP A 72 -1.13 0.44 -5.57
N VAL A 73 -0.74 -0.71 -5.01
CA VAL A 73 -0.66 -1.97 -5.79
C VAL A 73 -1.98 -2.38 -6.43
N GLY A 74 -3.11 -2.00 -5.86
CA GLY A 74 -4.43 -2.30 -6.44
C GLY A 74 -4.69 -1.62 -7.78
N LYS A 75 -3.97 -0.55 -8.11
CA LYS A 75 -4.10 0.12 -9.41
C LYS A 75 -3.67 -0.78 -10.59
N MET A 76 -2.81 -1.79 -10.35
CA MET A 76 -2.44 -2.75 -11.40
C MET A 76 -3.61 -3.59 -11.91
N LEU A 77 -4.71 -3.70 -11.17
CA LEU A 77 -5.88 -4.47 -11.60
C LEU A 77 -6.69 -3.75 -12.69
N LYS A 78 -6.65 -2.41 -12.69
CA LYS A 78 -7.35 -1.55 -13.67
C LYS A 78 -6.48 -0.35 -14.07
N PRO A 79 -5.23 -0.56 -14.59
CA PRO A 79 -4.23 0.51 -14.71
C PRO A 79 -4.67 1.65 -15.63
N HIS A 80 -5.42 1.37 -16.67
CA HIS A 80 -5.88 2.37 -17.65
C HIS A 80 -6.87 3.41 -17.08
N TYR A 81 -7.45 3.18 -15.90
CA TYR A 81 -8.26 4.18 -15.21
C TYR A 81 -7.42 5.23 -14.45
N PHE A 82 -6.12 5.00 -14.28
CA PHE A 82 -5.23 5.91 -13.55
C PHE A 82 -4.33 6.67 -14.51
N VAL A 83 -4.36 8.00 -14.41
CA VAL A 83 -3.73 8.92 -15.39
C VAL A 83 -2.25 8.65 -15.61
N GLU A 84 -1.54 8.24 -14.57
CA GLU A 84 -0.11 7.93 -14.64
C GLU A 84 0.22 6.70 -15.51
N ASN A 85 -0.78 5.85 -15.79
CA ASN A 85 -0.62 4.69 -16.69
C ASN A 85 -1.25 4.90 -18.07
N GLN A 86 -1.89 6.04 -18.32
CA GLN A 86 -2.47 6.35 -19.63
C GLN A 86 -1.37 6.81 -20.58
N GLN A 87 -1.28 6.15 -21.75
CA GLN A 87 -0.29 6.47 -22.79
C GLN A 87 -0.82 7.53 -23.80
N GLY A 88 -1.71 8.38 -23.35
CA GLY A 88 -2.44 9.31 -24.22
C GLY A 88 -3.75 8.70 -24.73
N GLY A 89 -4.63 9.55 -25.25
CA GLY A 89 -5.92 9.15 -25.76
C GLY A 89 -7.10 9.60 -24.88
N ARG A 90 -8.25 8.98 -25.07
CA ARG A 90 -9.49 9.35 -24.39
C ARG A 90 -9.49 8.82 -22.97
N ASN A 91 -9.75 9.69 -22.00
CA ASN A 91 -9.85 9.27 -20.60
C ASN A 91 -11.07 8.31 -20.41
N PRO A 92 -10.87 7.09 -19.87
CA PRO A 92 -11.98 6.15 -19.64
C PRO A 92 -13.08 6.70 -18.73
N HIS A 93 -12.74 7.66 -17.85
CA HIS A 93 -13.69 8.29 -16.93
C HIS A 93 -14.68 9.24 -17.62
N ASP A 94 -14.36 9.76 -18.82
CA ASP A 94 -15.20 10.73 -19.54
C ASP A 94 -16.60 10.17 -19.88
N LYS A 95 -16.74 8.87 -19.98
CA LYS A 95 -17.99 8.19 -20.29
C LYS A 95 -18.74 7.63 -19.09
N LEU A 96 -18.18 7.80 -17.90
CA LEU A 96 -18.74 7.23 -16.67
C LEU A 96 -19.53 8.28 -15.90
N LYS A 97 -20.54 7.83 -15.16
CA LYS A 97 -21.18 8.66 -14.15
C LYS A 97 -20.18 8.94 -13.01
N PRO A 98 -20.25 10.14 -12.37
CA PRO A 98 -19.32 10.52 -11.30
C PRO A 98 -19.22 9.47 -10.18
N GLU A 99 -20.35 8.89 -9.79
CA GLU A 99 -20.40 7.88 -8.72
C GLU A 99 -19.64 6.59 -9.12
N THR A 100 -19.80 6.17 -10.38
CA THR A 100 -19.10 5.00 -10.93
C THR A 100 -17.59 5.25 -11.02
N SER A 101 -17.23 6.43 -11.50
CA SER A 101 -15.82 6.87 -11.58
C SER A 101 -15.17 6.89 -10.19
N ALA A 102 -15.83 7.51 -9.21
CA ALA A 102 -15.36 7.54 -7.82
C ALA A 102 -15.29 6.13 -7.19
N GLY A 103 -16.22 5.25 -7.57
CA GLY A 103 -16.21 3.83 -7.18
C GLY A 103 -14.93 3.14 -7.64
N ILE A 104 -14.61 3.21 -8.93
CA ILE A 104 -13.41 2.60 -9.52
C ILE A 104 -12.12 3.12 -8.84
N VAL A 105 -12.07 4.44 -8.61
CA VAL A 105 -10.91 5.03 -7.92
C VAL A 105 -10.76 4.51 -6.50
N ARG A 106 -11.85 4.33 -5.75
CA ARG A 106 -11.79 3.79 -4.38
C ARG A 106 -11.50 2.30 -4.31
N GLU A 107 -11.94 1.54 -5.31
CA GLU A 107 -11.75 0.08 -5.36
C GLU A 107 -10.28 -0.34 -5.34
N HIS A 108 -9.35 0.48 -5.87
CA HIS A 108 -7.92 0.12 -5.83
C HIS A 108 -7.40 -0.10 -4.40
N VAL A 109 -7.96 0.59 -3.41
CA VAL A 109 -7.57 0.42 -2.01
C VAL A 109 -8.07 -0.92 -1.46
N THR A 110 -9.34 -1.26 -1.71
CA THR A 110 -9.95 -2.49 -1.20
C THR A 110 -9.48 -3.73 -1.95
N GLU A 111 -9.35 -3.65 -3.28
CA GLU A 111 -8.87 -4.74 -4.13
C GLU A 111 -7.34 -4.92 -4.03
N GLY A 112 -6.59 -3.83 -3.78
CA GLY A 112 -5.14 -3.89 -3.56
C GLY A 112 -4.74 -4.63 -2.29
N VAL A 113 -5.63 -4.73 -1.33
CA VAL A 113 -5.41 -5.52 -0.11
C VAL A 113 -5.29 -7.02 -0.42
N ALA A 114 -6.09 -7.55 -1.32
CA ALA A 114 -6.10 -8.98 -1.65
C ALA A 114 -4.74 -9.49 -2.20
N PRO A 115 -4.07 -8.82 -3.16
CA PRO A 115 -2.71 -9.19 -3.60
C PRO A 115 -1.64 -9.07 -2.52
N CYS A 116 -1.79 -8.11 -1.59
CA CYS A 116 -0.87 -7.94 -0.46
C CYS A 116 -1.07 -9.00 0.62
N LEU A 117 -2.24 -9.63 0.63
CA LEU A 117 -2.63 -10.61 1.64
C LEU A 117 -2.14 -12.05 1.32
N GLY A 118 -1.14 -12.25 0.50
CA GLY A 118 -0.43 -13.53 0.49
C GLY A 118 -0.22 -14.00 1.95
N PRO A 119 0.16 -15.26 2.22
CA PRO A 119 0.09 -15.88 3.57
C PRO A 119 0.68 -15.03 4.71
N VAL A 120 1.58 -14.10 4.38
CA VAL A 120 2.24 -13.20 5.35
C VAL A 120 1.51 -11.85 5.52
N GLY A 121 0.95 -11.29 4.44
CA GLY A 121 0.25 -9.99 4.47
C GLY A 121 -1.09 -10.02 5.20
N HIS A 122 -1.75 -11.18 5.23
CA HIS A 122 -3.03 -11.36 5.95
C HIS A 122 -2.92 -11.02 7.44
N ARG A 123 -1.78 -11.33 8.08
CA ARG A 123 -1.57 -11.05 9.51
C ARG A 123 -1.39 -9.55 9.80
N ALA A 124 -0.62 -8.83 8.99
CA ALA A 124 -0.36 -7.39 9.19
C ALA A 124 -1.64 -6.56 9.03
N PHE A 125 -2.49 -6.88 8.05
CA PHE A 125 -3.75 -6.17 7.78
C PHE A 125 -4.79 -6.35 8.89
N ILE A 126 -4.90 -7.56 9.47
CA ILE A 126 -5.84 -7.84 10.58
C ILE A 126 -5.47 -7.03 11.82
N VAL A 127 -4.18 -6.85 12.12
CA VAL A 127 -3.71 -6.07 13.26
C VAL A 127 -4.09 -4.60 13.10
N GLN A 128 -3.91 -4.03 11.92
CA GLN A 128 -4.23 -2.63 11.64
C GLN A 128 -5.75 -2.34 11.70
N ARG A 129 -6.57 -3.26 11.20
CA ARG A 129 -8.05 -3.14 11.24
C ARG A 129 -8.60 -3.26 12.66
N LYS A 130 -8.04 -4.16 13.51
CA LYS A 130 -8.42 -4.28 14.92
C LYS A 130 -8.03 -3.05 15.75
N GLY A 131 -6.90 -2.40 15.45
CA GLY A 131 -6.47 -1.16 16.11
C GLY A 131 -7.41 0.02 15.83
N ARG A 132 -7.97 0.12 14.63
CA ARG A 132 -8.90 1.18 14.25
C ARG A 132 -10.29 1.01 14.87
N SER A 133 -10.77 -0.22 15.06
CA SER A 133 -12.08 -0.51 15.69
C SER A 133 -12.13 -0.12 17.16
N LYS A 134 -11.01 -0.14 17.88
CA LYS A 134 -10.95 0.24 19.30
C LYS A 134 -10.90 1.75 19.56
N ARG A 135 -10.63 2.59 18.55
CA ARG A 135 -10.57 4.07 18.69
C ARG A 135 -11.85 4.80 18.31
N GLY A 136 -12.84 4.11 17.75
CA GLY A 136 -14.12 4.70 17.32
C GLY A 136 -15.26 4.64 18.34
N GLY A 137 -15.03 4.15 19.56
CA GLY A 137 -16.05 3.89 20.56
C GLY A 137 -15.96 4.74 21.84
N HIS A 138 -15.66 6.06 21.71
CA HIS A 138 -15.84 6.95 22.87
C HIS A 138 -16.16 8.36 22.41
N GLY A 139 -17.42 8.71 22.45
CA GLY A 139 -17.80 10.11 22.36
C GLY A 139 -19.07 10.39 21.57
N ARG A 140 -20.23 10.00 22.10
CA ARG A 140 -21.48 10.77 21.99
C ARG A 140 -22.53 10.12 22.90
N ASP A 141 -22.52 10.51 24.13
CA ASP A 141 -23.71 10.64 24.97
C ASP A 141 -23.36 11.58 26.13
N ARG A 142 -23.75 12.82 25.98
CA ARG A 142 -24.21 13.74 27.03
C ARG A 142 -24.45 15.12 26.41
N LEU A 143 -25.66 15.43 26.34
CA LEU A 143 -26.51 16.62 26.56
C LEU A 143 -27.47 16.81 25.41
#